data_c9f23f31df386e134f7bdab7106145ab
#
_entry.id   c9f23f31df386e134f7bdab7106145ab
#
_cell.length_a   1.000
_cell.length_b   1.000
_cell.length_c   1.000
_cell.angle_alpha   90.00
_cell.angle_beta   90.00
_cell.angle_gamma   90.00
#
_symmetry.space_group_name_H-M   'P 1'
#
loop_
_entity.id
_entity.type
_entity.pdbx_description
1 polymer ?
#
loop_
_entity_poly.entity_id
_entity_poly.type
_entity_poly.pdbx_seq_one_letter_code
_entity_poly.pdbx_strand_id
1 'polypeptide(L)'
;EQAPIGIHARFSHATEVAKAGYYAVTLEPYSIRVELTATDRVGVQRYTFQKDADSVCIILNLDKAMNWDRTINSDARASSPTQITGFRYSDGWARNQKVYFTTKLSRPAARIERTATPYILSKGQVGKAVGHGVILRLYYNKVRAGESITLCTALSGVSEAGALKNLQAEAPHTDFNRYRQAATTRWDKHLAQIRLSSDTPDSLQTTFYTALYRAQIC
;
A
#
# COMPACT_ATOMS: atom_id res chain seq x y z
N GLU A 1 -4.48 28.32 8.72
CA GLU A 1 -5.60 27.37 8.70
C GLU A 1 -5.03 25.99 8.43
N GLN A 2 -4.91 25.13 9.45
CA GLN A 2 -4.49 23.75 9.27
C GLN A 2 -5.60 23.03 8.52
N ALA A 3 -5.31 22.62 7.27
CA ALA A 3 -6.19 21.71 6.56
C ALA A 3 -6.45 20.48 7.46
N PRO A 4 -7.70 20.02 7.57
CA PRO A 4 -7.99 18.81 8.34
C PRO A 4 -7.08 17.71 7.81
N ILE A 5 -6.50 16.90 8.71
CA ILE A 5 -5.68 15.73 8.35
C ILE A 5 -6.61 14.76 7.62
N GLY A 6 -6.91 15.09 6.39
CA GLY A 6 -7.68 14.26 5.49
C GLY A 6 -6.78 13.15 4.96
N ILE A 7 -7.35 11.96 4.82
CA ILE A 7 -6.71 10.83 4.13
C ILE A 7 -6.75 11.01 2.61
N HIS A 8 -7.12 12.18 2.13
CA HIS A 8 -7.29 12.51 0.71
C HIS A 8 -6.25 13.52 0.28
N ALA A 9 -5.64 13.29 -0.88
CA ALA A 9 -4.78 14.25 -1.54
C ALA A 9 -5.31 14.51 -2.97
N ARG A 10 -5.23 15.74 -3.42
CA ARG A 10 -5.52 16.08 -4.82
C ARG A 10 -4.39 15.58 -5.71
N PHE A 11 -4.76 15.14 -6.90
CA PHE A 11 -3.84 14.77 -7.96
C PHE A 11 -4.42 15.14 -9.32
N SER A 12 -3.59 15.19 -10.35
CA SER A 12 -4.01 15.36 -11.72
C SER A 12 -3.83 14.07 -12.51
N HIS A 13 -4.81 13.72 -13.34
CA HIS A 13 -4.70 12.60 -14.27
C HIS A 13 -3.55 12.76 -15.28
N ALA A 14 -3.08 14.00 -15.52
CA ALA A 14 -1.90 14.24 -16.34
C ALA A 14 -0.60 13.64 -15.75
N THR A 15 -0.59 13.39 -14.43
CA THR A 15 0.55 12.76 -13.75
C THR A 15 0.34 11.27 -13.46
N GLU A 16 -0.84 10.76 -13.77
CA GLU A 16 -1.23 9.38 -13.48
C GLU A 16 -0.71 8.42 -14.56
N VAL A 17 -0.20 7.29 -14.11
CA VAL A 17 0.19 6.17 -14.96
C VAL A 17 -0.40 4.91 -14.38
N ALA A 18 -1.28 4.25 -15.14
CA ALA A 18 -1.86 2.96 -14.78
C ALA A 18 -1.52 1.92 -15.85
N LYS A 19 -0.76 0.91 -15.48
CA LYS A 19 -0.36 -0.20 -16.34
C LYS A 19 -0.45 -1.51 -15.56
N ALA A 20 -0.58 -2.63 -16.24
CA ALA A 20 -0.52 -3.93 -15.59
C ALA A 20 0.77 -4.06 -14.75
N GLY A 21 0.63 -4.33 -13.45
CA GLY A 21 1.74 -4.43 -12.51
C GLY A 21 2.39 -3.12 -12.07
N TYR A 22 1.89 -1.95 -12.48
CA TYR A 22 2.44 -0.66 -12.08
C TYR A 22 1.40 0.46 -12.05
N TYR A 23 1.41 1.22 -10.97
CA TYR A 23 0.65 2.46 -10.84
C TYR A 23 1.55 3.59 -10.35
N ALA A 24 1.31 4.81 -10.82
CA ALA A 24 2.00 5.97 -10.29
C ALA A 24 1.17 7.24 -10.44
N VAL A 25 1.31 8.16 -9.47
CA VAL A 25 0.65 9.45 -9.45
C VAL A 25 1.44 10.46 -8.65
N THR A 26 1.31 11.74 -8.94
CA THR A 26 1.88 12.81 -8.11
C THR A 26 0.81 13.42 -7.21
N LEU A 27 1.05 13.38 -5.90
CA LEU A 27 0.20 14.05 -4.89
C LEU A 27 0.56 15.53 -4.86
N GLU A 28 -0.29 16.37 -5.46
CA GLU A 28 -0.01 17.78 -5.69
C GLU A 28 0.29 18.60 -4.42
N PRO A 29 -0.51 18.47 -3.33
CA PRO A 29 -0.26 19.29 -2.14
C PRO A 29 1.11 19.05 -1.50
N TYR A 30 1.65 17.84 -1.69
CA TYR A 30 2.89 17.41 -1.05
C TYR A 30 4.07 17.36 -2.02
N SER A 31 3.84 17.53 -3.33
CA SER A 31 4.86 17.33 -4.37
C SER A 31 5.58 15.97 -4.20
N ILE A 32 4.80 14.90 -3.99
CA ILE A 32 5.31 13.55 -3.79
C ILE A 32 4.85 12.67 -4.95
N ARG A 33 5.80 12.08 -5.67
CA ARG A 33 5.52 11.01 -6.63
C ARG A 33 5.34 9.71 -5.88
N VAL A 34 4.17 9.12 -5.99
CA VAL A 34 3.85 7.79 -5.44
C VAL A 34 3.88 6.77 -6.56
N GLU A 35 4.55 5.67 -6.34
CA GLU A 35 4.65 4.56 -7.28
C GLU A 35 4.33 3.25 -6.56
N LEU A 36 3.53 2.40 -7.18
CA LEU A 36 3.05 1.15 -6.61
C LEU A 36 3.32 0.00 -7.58
N THR A 37 3.78 -1.11 -7.04
CA THR A 37 3.87 -2.40 -7.71
C THR A 37 3.67 -3.51 -6.69
N ALA A 38 3.58 -4.76 -7.11
CA ALA A 38 3.39 -5.88 -6.19
C ALA A 38 4.03 -7.16 -6.73
N THR A 39 4.33 -8.07 -5.80
CA THR A 39 4.50 -9.50 -6.04
C THR A 39 3.19 -10.22 -5.68
N ASP A 40 3.20 -11.53 -5.46
CA ASP A 40 2.00 -12.27 -5.11
C ASP A 40 1.43 -11.90 -3.74
N ARG A 41 2.30 -11.60 -2.78
CA ARG A 41 1.92 -11.34 -1.37
C ARG A 41 2.57 -10.10 -0.78
N VAL A 42 3.35 -9.35 -1.58
CA VAL A 42 4.04 -8.14 -1.11
C VAL A 42 3.67 -6.95 -1.99
N GLY A 43 3.05 -5.94 -1.39
CA GLY A 43 2.90 -4.63 -2.00
C GLY A 43 4.19 -3.82 -1.82
N VAL A 44 4.67 -3.21 -2.91
CA VAL A 44 5.87 -2.36 -2.90
C VAL A 44 5.48 -0.95 -3.29
N GLN A 45 5.77 -0.02 -2.42
CA GLN A 45 5.41 1.39 -2.56
C GLN A 45 6.68 2.24 -2.51
N ARG A 46 6.83 3.18 -3.44
CA ARG A 46 7.90 4.17 -3.44
C ARG A 46 7.33 5.58 -3.40
N TYR A 47 7.83 6.39 -2.49
CA TYR A 47 7.50 7.79 -2.34
C TYR A 47 8.73 8.62 -2.69
N THR A 48 8.71 9.32 -3.82
CA THR A 48 9.80 10.19 -4.27
C THR A 48 9.41 11.64 -4.04
N PHE A 49 10.22 12.36 -3.28
CA PHE A 49 9.98 13.75 -2.92
C PHE A 49 10.51 14.67 -4.01
N GLN A 50 9.67 15.54 -4.55
CA GLN A 50 10.05 16.45 -5.64
C GLN A 50 10.59 17.79 -5.13
N LYS A 51 10.50 18.02 -3.80
CA LYS A 51 11.00 19.21 -3.11
C LYS A 51 11.69 18.83 -1.82
N ASP A 52 12.61 19.67 -1.37
CA ASP A 52 13.20 19.57 -0.03
C ASP A 52 12.10 19.74 1.03
N ALA A 53 12.21 18.98 2.11
CA ALA A 53 11.35 19.10 3.27
C ALA A 53 12.12 18.84 4.56
N ASP A 54 11.92 19.69 5.56
CA ASP A 54 12.54 19.51 6.89
C ASP A 54 12.01 18.27 7.60
N SER A 55 10.74 17.94 7.37
CA SER A 55 10.10 16.73 7.91
C SER A 55 8.99 16.24 6.99
N VAL A 56 8.91 14.93 6.81
CA VAL A 56 7.81 14.26 6.13
C VAL A 56 7.27 13.14 7.03
N CYS A 57 5.99 12.82 6.85
CA CYS A 57 5.32 11.79 7.62
C CYS A 57 4.65 10.77 6.69
N ILE A 58 4.99 9.49 6.84
CA ILE A 58 4.26 8.38 6.22
C ILE A 58 3.34 7.78 7.29
N ILE A 59 2.06 7.60 6.94
CA ILE A 59 1.04 7.11 7.85
C ILE A 59 0.64 5.69 7.47
N LEU A 60 0.79 4.75 8.42
CA LEU A 60 0.18 3.43 8.34
C LEU A 60 -1.09 3.47 9.19
N ASN A 61 -2.23 3.53 8.52
CA ASN A 61 -3.53 3.62 9.18
C ASN A 61 -4.23 2.26 9.14
N LEU A 62 -4.27 1.56 10.28
CA LEU A 62 -4.95 0.28 10.43
C LEU A 62 -6.40 0.42 10.93
N ASP A 63 -6.81 1.65 11.26
CA ASP A 63 -8.17 1.93 11.70
C ASP A 63 -9.13 2.12 10.52
N LYS A 64 -8.65 2.79 9.46
CA LYS A 64 -9.50 3.13 8.33
C LYS A 64 -9.64 1.97 7.36
N ALA A 65 -10.86 1.66 7.00
CA ALA A 65 -11.18 0.81 5.87
C ALA A 65 -11.49 1.66 4.63
N MET A 66 -11.21 1.13 3.45
CA MET A 66 -11.56 1.78 2.18
C MET A 66 -12.98 1.42 1.72
N ASN A 67 -13.61 0.46 2.38
CA ASN A 67 -14.94 -0.02 2.10
C ASN A 67 -15.77 -0.02 3.40
N TRP A 68 -16.91 -0.66 3.41
CA TRP A 68 -17.84 -0.76 4.53
C TRP A 68 -17.40 -1.72 5.65
N ASP A 69 -16.26 -2.41 5.51
CA ASP A 69 -15.71 -3.20 6.60
C ASP A 69 -15.23 -2.30 7.76
N ARG A 70 -15.25 -2.83 8.97
CA ARG A 70 -14.81 -2.13 10.17
C ARG A 70 -13.65 -2.86 10.84
N THR A 71 -12.74 -2.12 11.40
CA THR A 71 -11.68 -2.66 12.23
C THR A 71 -12.25 -3.17 13.54
N ILE A 72 -12.01 -4.44 13.87
CA ILE A 72 -12.36 -5.04 15.16
C ILE A 72 -11.20 -4.87 16.14
N ASN A 73 -9.99 -5.15 15.69
CA ASN A 73 -8.76 -5.03 16.45
C ASN A 73 -7.59 -4.86 15.52
N SER A 74 -6.61 -4.09 15.94
CA SER A 74 -5.36 -3.94 15.21
C SER A 74 -4.21 -3.64 16.16
N ASP A 75 -3.02 -4.04 15.77
CA ASP A 75 -1.78 -3.63 16.42
C ASP A 75 -0.67 -3.49 15.40
N ALA A 76 0.27 -2.61 15.69
CA ALA A 76 1.48 -2.44 14.93
C ALA A 76 2.60 -1.90 15.80
N ARG A 77 3.81 -2.43 15.57
CA ARG A 77 5.02 -2.04 16.31
C ARG A 77 6.25 -2.11 15.41
N ALA A 78 7.25 -1.31 15.73
CA ALA A 78 8.57 -1.47 15.14
C ALA A 78 9.24 -2.71 15.75
N SER A 79 9.54 -3.71 14.93
CA SER A 79 10.30 -4.90 15.32
C SER A 79 11.81 -4.70 15.10
N SER A 80 12.19 -3.70 14.31
CA SER A 80 13.56 -3.19 14.15
C SER A 80 13.51 -1.75 13.63
N PRO A 81 14.62 -1.04 13.51
CA PRO A 81 14.67 0.33 12.96
C PRO A 81 14.08 0.46 11.54
N THR A 82 14.08 -0.63 10.76
CA THR A 82 13.59 -0.66 9.38
C THR A 82 12.48 -1.68 9.16
N GLN A 83 11.85 -2.20 10.22
CA GLN A 83 10.79 -3.18 10.09
C GLN A 83 9.64 -2.91 11.05
N ILE A 84 8.44 -2.93 10.51
CA ILE A 84 7.18 -2.82 11.26
C ILE A 84 6.43 -4.12 11.06
N THR A 85 5.86 -4.65 12.13
CA THR A 85 5.00 -5.83 12.08
C THR A 85 3.72 -5.58 12.85
N GLY A 86 2.65 -6.27 12.47
CA GLY A 86 1.37 -6.11 13.10
C GLY A 86 0.26 -6.92 12.45
N PHE A 87 -0.96 -6.60 12.85
CA PHE A 87 -2.16 -7.23 12.33
C PHE A 87 -3.34 -6.26 12.29
N ARG A 88 -4.30 -6.58 11.46
CA ARG A 88 -5.62 -5.96 11.43
C ARG A 88 -6.69 -7.04 11.31
N TYR A 89 -7.61 -7.06 12.27
CA TYR A 89 -8.80 -7.87 12.22
C TYR A 89 -9.99 -6.98 11.86
N SER A 90 -10.82 -7.44 10.96
CA SER A 90 -11.97 -6.70 10.49
C SER A 90 -13.21 -7.57 10.35
N ASP A 91 -14.36 -6.91 10.36
CA ASP A 91 -15.67 -7.50 10.15
C ASP A 91 -16.37 -6.71 9.04
N GLY A 92 -16.98 -7.43 8.13
CA GLY A 92 -17.61 -6.86 6.96
C GLY A 92 -18.12 -7.95 6.05
N TRP A 93 -17.65 -8.03 4.83
CA TRP A 93 -17.96 -9.11 3.91
C TRP A 93 -17.65 -10.48 4.52
N ALA A 94 -16.43 -10.63 5.04
CA ALA A 94 -16.04 -11.79 5.84
C ALA A 94 -16.10 -11.44 7.33
N ARG A 95 -16.71 -12.31 8.11
CA ARG A 95 -16.72 -12.18 9.57
C ARG A 95 -15.33 -12.54 10.12
N ASN A 96 -14.79 -11.69 11.01
CA ASN A 96 -13.52 -11.92 11.69
C ASN A 96 -12.37 -12.20 10.72
N GLN A 97 -12.26 -11.39 9.69
CA GLN A 97 -11.14 -11.46 8.76
C GLN A 97 -9.85 -11.06 9.47
N LYS A 98 -8.82 -11.88 9.34
CA LYS A 98 -7.51 -11.67 9.97
C LYS A 98 -6.46 -11.45 8.90
N VAL A 99 -5.77 -10.32 8.99
CA VAL A 99 -4.64 -9.99 8.14
C VAL A 99 -3.47 -9.62 9.04
N TYR A 100 -2.37 -10.32 8.85
CA TYR A 100 -1.08 -10.01 9.47
C TYR A 100 -0.17 -9.39 8.43
N PHE A 101 0.73 -8.51 8.85
CA PHE A 101 1.64 -7.86 7.93
C PHE A 101 3.03 -7.67 8.53
N THR A 102 4.01 -7.57 7.64
CA THR A 102 5.36 -7.10 7.94
C THR A 102 5.78 -6.13 6.85
N THR A 103 6.18 -4.93 7.25
CA THR A 103 6.65 -3.88 6.35
C THR A 103 8.14 -3.64 6.55
N LYS A 104 8.92 -3.72 5.47
CA LYS A 104 10.33 -3.33 5.43
C LYS A 104 10.44 -1.92 4.86
N LEU A 105 11.23 -1.09 5.54
CA LEU A 105 11.52 0.30 5.15
C LEU A 105 12.90 0.37 4.50
N SER A 106 13.06 1.15 3.43
CA SER A 106 14.37 1.37 2.78
C SER A 106 15.35 2.16 3.66
N ARG A 107 14.83 2.92 4.61
CA ARG A 107 15.63 3.62 5.63
C ARG A 107 14.84 3.71 6.94
N PRO A 108 15.51 3.79 8.11
CA PRO A 108 14.82 3.92 9.39
C PRO A 108 14.09 5.27 9.47
N ALA A 109 12.92 5.28 10.10
CA ALA A 109 12.26 6.52 10.48
C ALA A 109 13.03 7.18 11.63
N ALA A 110 13.11 8.51 11.61
CA ALA A 110 13.74 9.28 12.69
C ALA A 110 12.93 9.18 14.00
N ARG A 111 11.61 9.06 13.88
CA ARG A 111 10.67 8.90 15.00
C ARG A 111 9.44 8.12 14.52
N ILE A 112 8.92 7.25 15.38
CA ILE A 112 7.68 6.52 15.16
C ILE A 112 6.73 6.85 16.28
N GLU A 113 5.56 7.38 15.93
CA GLU A 113 4.46 7.60 16.87
C GLU A 113 3.39 6.56 16.65
N ARG A 114 2.89 6.00 17.73
CA ARG A 114 1.75 5.07 17.73
C ARG A 114 0.59 5.69 18.47
N THR A 115 -0.55 5.80 17.82
CA THR A 115 -1.82 6.13 18.45
C THR A 115 -2.79 4.97 18.31
N ALA A 116 -3.56 4.70 19.34
CA ALA A 116 -4.65 3.74 19.30
C ALA A 116 -5.95 4.49 19.58
N THR A 117 -6.92 4.36 18.69
CA THR A 117 -8.24 4.96 18.85
C THR A 117 -9.17 3.91 19.43
N PRO A 118 -9.79 4.13 20.61
CA PRO A 118 -10.83 3.22 21.09
C PRO A 118 -12.00 3.27 20.12
N TYR A 119 -12.44 2.10 19.67
CA TYR A 119 -13.60 2.02 18.78
C TYR A 119 -14.87 2.15 19.63
N ILE A 120 -15.61 3.24 19.44
CA ILE A 120 -16.94 3.42 20.05
C ILE A 120 -17.95 2.84 19.06
N LEU A 121 -18.60 1.75 19.43
CA LEU A 121 -19.75 1.26 18.69
C LEU A 121 -20.86 2.31 18.67
N SER A 122 -21.45 2.50 17.49
CA SER A 122 -22.64 3.33 17.34
C SER A 122 -23.74 2.87 18.30
N LYS A 123 -24.47 3.86 18.90
CA LYS A 123 -25.55 3.63 19.83
C LYS A 123 -26.50 2.51 19.39
N GLY A 124 -26.64 1.48 20.23
CA GLY A 124 -27.66 0.43 20.11
C GLY A 124 -27.10 -1.00 19.97
N GLN A 125 -25.82 -1.22 19.85
CA GLN A 125 -25.26 -2.57 19.91
C GLN A 125 -24.70 -2.86 21.31
N VAL A 126 -25.43 -3.63 22.08
CA VAL A 126 -24.97 -4.25 23.34
C VAL A 126 -24.06 -5.42 22.93
N GLY A 127 -22.79 -5.17 22.81
CA GLY A 127 -21.77 -6.19 22.55
C GLY A 127 -20.40 -5.63 22.94
N LYS A 128 -19.61 -6.39 23.65
CA LYS A 128 -18.22 -6.06 23.96
C LYS A 128 -17.41 -5.98 22.66
N ALA A 129 -17.48 -4.87 21.98
CA ALA A 129 -16.56 -4.62 20.89
C ALA A 129 -15.43 -3.77 21.42
N VAL A 130 -14.34 -4.40 21.62
CA VAL A 130 -13.08 -3.75 21.88
C VAL A 130 -12.31 -3.77 20.57
N GLY A 131 -12.61 -2.82 19.69
CA GLY A 131 -11.80 -2.57 18.52
C GLY A 131 -10.86 -1.41 18.81
N HIS A 132 -9.57 -1.63 18.69
CA HIS A 132 -8.59 -0.55 18.75
C HIS A 132 -8.01 -0.37 17.35
N GLY A 133 -8.31 0.77 16.72
CA GLY A 133 -7.66 1.18 15.49
C GLY A 133 -6.29 1.77 15.81
N VAL A 134 -5.24 1.17 15.27
CA VAL A 134 -3.86 1.65 15.43
C VAL A 134 -3.45 2.46 14.22
N ILE A 135 -2.83 3.61 14.48
CA ILE A 135 -2.21 4.46 13.46
C ILE A 135 -0.74 4.64 13.84
N LEU A 136 0.16 4.29 12.93
CA LEU A 136 1.58 4.62 13.06
C LEU A 136 1.91 5.81 12.16
N ARG A 137 2.67 6.76 12.70
CA ARG A 137 3.24 7.89 11.98
C ARG A 137 4.75 7.76 11.96
N LEU A 138 5.31 7.59 10.77
CA LEU A 138 6.73 7.44 10.52
C LEU A 138 7.29 8.78 10.06
N TYR A 139 8.09 9.45 10.89
CA TYR A 139 8.68 10.75 10.58
C TYR A 139 10.08 10.58 10.02
N TYR A 140 10.37 11.30 8.96
CA TYR A 140 11.68 11.38 8.32
C TYR A 140 12.11 12.84 8.24
N ASN A 141 13.32 13.13 8.70
CA ASN A 141 13.85 14.49 8.74
C ASN A 141 14.78 14.74 7.55
N LYS A 142 14.85 16.01 7.12
CA LYS A 142 15.78 16.50 6.09
C LYS A 142 15.74 15.67 4.82
N VAL A 143 14.55 15.52 4.27
CA VAL A 143 14.37 14.84 2.98
C VAL A 143 14.69 15.82 1.86
N ARG A 144 15.50 15.40 0.88
CA ARG A 144 15.89 16.22 -0.27
C ARG A 144 15.07 15.89 -1.50
N ALA A 145 14.97 16.87 -2.39
CA ALA A 145 14.37 16.66 -3.71
C ALA A 145 15.10 15.54 -4.44
N GLY A 146 14.34 14.61 -5.04
CA GLY A 146 14.86 13.41 -5.70
C GLY A 146 15.07 12.20 -4.77
N GLU A 147 15.11 12.39 -3.46
CA GLU A 147 15.16 11.25 -2.53
C GLU A 147 13.86 10.44 -2.53
N SER A 148 13.97 9.16 -2.24
CA SER A 148 12.81 8.29 -2.13
C SER A 148 12.84 7.38 -0.90
N ILE A 149 11.66 7.05 -0.43
CA ILE A 149 11.45 6.07 0.63
C ILE A 149 10.60 4.94 0.04
N THR A 150 11.09 3.71 0.15
CA THR A 150 10.39 2.50 -0.31
C THR A 150 9.91 1.68 0.88
N LEU A 151 8.66 1.23 0.80
CA LEU A 151 8.04 0.31 1.73
C LEU A 151 7.70 -0.98 0.99
N CYS A 152 8.11 -2.13 1.55
CA CYS A 152 7.70 -3.46 1.10
C CYS A 152 6.82 -4.07 2.18
N THR A 153 5.53 -4.21 1.93
CA THR A 153 4.55 -4.72 2.90
C THR A 153 4.05 -6.08 2.47
N ALA A 154 4.46 -7.11 3.19
CA ALA A 154 4.01 -8.48 3.00
C ALA A 154 2.78 -8.76 3.86
N LEU A 155 1.86 -9.54 3.33
CA LEU A 155 0.63 -9.95 3.99
C LEU A 155 0.61 -11.46 4.24
N SER A 156 -0.12 -11.87 5.30
CA SER A 156 -0.45 -13.26 5.60
C SER A 156 -1.81 -13.34 6.28
N GLY A 157 -2.63 -14.30 5.89
CA GLY A 157 -3.88 -14.63 6.60
C GLY A 157 -3.67 -15.51 7.84
N VAL A 158 -2.43 -15.92 8.13
CA VAL A 158 -2.13 -16.94 9.16
C VAL A 158 -1.44 -16.34 10.39
N SER A 159 -0.34 -15.59 10.19
CA SER A 159 0.45 -15.06 11.30
C SER A 159 1.44 -13.97 10.85
N GLU A 160 1.96 -13.19 11.82
CA GLU A 160 3.06 -12.24 11.56
C GLU A 160 4.33 -12.94 11.06
N ALA A 161 4.64 -14.14 11.59
CA ALA A 161 5.75 -14.95 11.12
C ALA A 161 5.56 -15.39 9.66
N GLY A 162 4.31 -15.69 9.26
CA GLY A 162 3.95 -15.96 7.86
C GLY A 162 4.15 -14.76 6.98
N ALA A 163 3.78 -13.56 7.43
CA ALA A 163 4.04 -12.31 6.70
C ALA A 163 5.54 -12.03 6.54
N LEU A 164 6.33 -12.24 7.59
CA LEU A 164 7.78 -12.11 7.53
C LEU A 164 8.41 -13.10 6.54
N LYS A 165 7.96 -14.36 6.54
CA LYS A 165 8.41 -15.38 5.58
C LYS A 165 8.09 -14.98 4.15
N ASN A 166 6.89 -14.45 3.88
CA ASN A 166 6.50 -13.94 2.56
C ASN A 166 7.39 -12.76 2.14
N LEU A 167 7.67 -11.82 3.06
CA LEU A 167 8.57 -10.70 2.80
C LEU A 167 9.97 -11.16 2.40
N GLN A 168 10.53 -12.10 3.15
CA GLN A 168 11.87 -12.64 2.90
C GLN A 168 11.97 -13.38 1.56
N ALA A 169 10.91 -14.11 1.20
CA ALA A 169 10.86 -14.88 -0.03
C ALA A 169 10.67 -14.00 -1.28
N GLU A 170 9.79 -13.00 -1.20
CA GLU A 170 9.34 -12.25 -2.38
C GLU A 170 9.95 -10.85 -2.49
N ALA A 171 10.26 -10.21 -1.35
CA ALA A 171 10.82 -8.86 -1.32
C ALA A 171 12.01 -8.73 -0.34
N PRO A 172 13.10 -9.50 -0.53
CA PRO A 172 14.28 -9.43 0.34
C PRO A 172 15.00 -8.07 0.28
N HIS A 173 14.78 -7.29 -0.78
CA HIS A 173 15.37 -5.97 -1.01
C HIS A 173 14.32 -4.87 -0.96
N THR A 174 14.74 -3.60 -1.04
CA THR A 174 13.87 -2.43 -1.20
C THR A 174 14.06 -1.75 -2.57
N ASP A 175 14.62 -2.46 -3.55
CA ASP A 175 14.77 -1.98 -4.92
C ASP A 175 13.43 -2.06 -5.67
N PHE A 176 12.72 -0.94 -5.69
CA PHE A 176 11.42 -0.81 -6.35
C PHE A 176 11.47 -1.17 -7.85
N ASN A 177 12.51 -0.74 -8.56
CA ASN A 177 12.58 -0.92 -10.01
C ASN A 177 12.67 -2.40 -10.39
N ARG A 178 13.36 -3.19 -9.60
CA ARG A 178 13.43 -4.65 -9.76
C ARG A 178 12.05 -5.29 -9.67
N TYR A 179 11.25 -4.93 -8.67
CA TYR A 179 9.89 -5.46 -8.50
C TYR A 179 8.95 -5.00 -9.61
N ARG A 180 9.02 -3.72 -9.97
CA ARG A 180 8.25 -3.17 -11.09
C ARG A 180 8.54 -3.93 -12.38
N GLN A 181 9.81 -4.14 -12.71
CA GLN A 181 10.19 -4.85 -13.93
C GLN A 181 9.72 -6.31 -13.90
N ALA A 182 9.89 -7.00 -12.78
CA ALA A 182 9.41 -8.38 -12.61
C ALA A 182 7.89 -8.48 -12.76
N ALA A 183 7.13 -7.55 -12.15
CA ALA A 183 5.68 -7.49 -12.29
C ALA A 183 5.26 -7.23 -13.75
N THR A 184 5.88 -6.26 -14.42
CA THR A 184 5.61 -5.96 -15.83
C THR A 184 5.87 -7.20 -16.72
N THR A 185 7.03 -7.82 -16.59
CA THR A 185 7.37 -9.05 -17.37
C THR A 185 6.36 -10.17 -17.13
N ARG A 186 5.92 -10.33 -15.90
CA ARG A 186 4.93 -11.36 -15.54
C ARG A 186 3.58 -11.07 -16.18
N TRP A 187 3.10 -9.83 -16.11
CA TRP A 187 1.85 -9.41 -16.73
C TRP A 187 1.92 -9.50 -18.27
N ASP A 188 3.02 -9.08 -18.87
CA ASP A 188 3.23 -9.21 -20.32
C ASP A 188 3.13 -10.67 -20.77
N LYS A 189 3.70 -11.60 -20.00
CA LYS A 189 3.60 -13.04 -20.27
C LYS A 189 2.15 -13.54 -20.15
N HIS A 190 1.39 -13.09 -19.15
CA HIS A 190 -0.01 -13.47 -18.99
C HIS A 190 -0.89 -12.92 -20.11
N LEU A 191 -0.75 -11.64 -20.41
CA LEU A 191 -1.54 -10.99 -21.46
C LEU A 191 -1.19 -11.51 -22.86
N ALA A 192 0.05 -11.91 -23.11
CA ALA A 192 0.50 -12.47 -24.36
C ALA A 192 0.00 -13.90 -24.66
N GLN A 193 -0.74 -14.53 -23.74
CA GLN A 193 -1.40 -15.83 -24.00
C GLN A 193 -2.45 -15.73 -25.10
N ILE A 194 -3.06 -14.56 -25.27
CA ILE A 194 -3.96 -14.26 -26.38
C ILE A 194 -3.33 -13.12 -27.17
N ARG A 195 -3.03 -13.36 -28.43
CA ARG A 195 -2.47 -12.36 -29.33
C ARG A 195 -3.50 -11.99 -30.38
N LEU A 196 -3.77 -10.70 -30.49
CA LEU A 196 -4.58 -10.18 -31.59
C LEU A 196 -3.73 -10.08 -32.84
N SER A 197 -4.40 -10.06 -34.01
CA SER A 197 -3.73 -9.84 -35.28
C SER A 197 -3.06 -8.47 -35.35
N SER A 198 -1.97 -8.35 -36.07
CA SER A 198 -1.20 -7.10 -36.21
C SER A 198 -1.96 -5.97 -36.90
N ASP A 199 -3.03 -6.29 -37.64
CA ASP A 199 -3.93 -5.37 -38.33
C ASP A 199 -5.12 -4.91 -37.45
N THR A 200 -5.21 -5.44 -36.21
CA THR A 200 -6.26 -5.00 -35.26
C THR A 200 -6.02 -3.54 -34.89
N PRO A 201 -7.04 -2.66 -34.99
CA PRO A 201 -6.91 -1.25 -34.59
C PRO A 201 -6.46 -1.06 -33.15
N ASP A 202 -5.59 -0.09 -32.86
CA ASP A 202 -5.04 0.18 -31.53
C ASP A 202 -6.11 0.38 -30.45
N SER A 203 -7.22 1.03 -30.79
CA SER A 203 -8.34 1.24 -29.87
C SER A 203 -8.94 -0.08 -29.43
N LEU A 204 -9.10 -1.03 -30.37
CA LEU A 204 -9.63 -2.34 -30.07
C LEU A 204 -8.63 -3.21 -29.30
N GLN A 205 -7.33 -3.14 -29.64
CA GLN A 205 -6.27 -3.79 -28.86
C GLN A 205 -6.27 -3.29 -27.41
N THR A 206 -6.33 -1.97 -27.21
CA THR A 206 -6.38 -1.35 -25.87
C THR A 206 -7.60 -1.82 -25.09
N THR A 207 -8.78 -1.83 -25.71
CA THR A 207 -10.02 -2.32 -25.08
C THR A 207 -9.91 -3.77 -24.69
N PHE A 208 -9.43 -4.63 -25.60
CA PHE A 208 -9.30 -6.07 -25.37
C PHE A 208 -8.33 -6.38 -24.23
N TYR A 209 -7.12 -5.85 -24.28
CA TYR A 209 -6.12 -6.14 -23.25
C TYR A 209 -6.47 -5.51 -21.89
N THR A 210 -7.18 -4.37 -21.87
CA THR A 210 -7.73 -3.81 -20.63
C THR A 210 -8.79 -4.72 -20.02
N ALA A 211 -9.70 -5.26 -20.84
CA ALA A 211 -10.72 -6.19 -20.37
C ALA A 211 -10.09 -7.52 -19.89
N LEU A 212 -9.13 -8.05 -20.63
CA LEU A 212 -8.39 -9.25 -20.24
C LEU A 212 -7.65 -9.07 -18.90
N TYR A 213 -6.96 -7.94 -18.73
CA TYR A 213 -6.32 -7.59 -17.46
C TYR A 213 -7.32 -7.55 -16.32
N ARG A 214 -8.45 -6.84 -16.48
CA ARG A 214 -9.49 -6.73 -15.44
C ARG A 214 -10.08 -8.09 -15.07
N ALA A 215 -10.30 -8.96 -16.04
CA ALA A 215 -10.82 -10.32 -15.80
C ALA A 215 -9.86 -11.19 -14.99
N GLN A 216 -8.57 -10.87 -14.94
CA GLN A 216 -7.55 -11.62 -14.20
C GLN A 216 -7.27 -11.09 -12.79
N ILE A 217 -7.81 -9.93 -12.42
CA ILE A 217 -7.62 -9.34 -11.09
C ILE A 217 -8.87 -9.42 -10.18
N CYS A 218 -9.94 -10.08 -10.67
CA CYS A 218 -11.18 -10.31 -9.93
C CYS A 218 -11.11 -11.56 -9.03
#